data_495c312469f06044dae041ed9facbc0c
#
_entry.id   495c312469f06044dae041ed9facbc0c
#
_cell.length_a   1.000
_cell.length_b   1.000
_cell.length_c   1.000
_cell.angle_alpha   90.00
_cell.angle_beta   90.00
_cell.angle_gamma   90.00
#
_symmetry.space_group_name_H-M   'P 1'
#
loop_
_entity.id
_entity.type
_entity.pdbx_description
1 polymer ?
#
loop_
_entity_poly.entity_id
_entity_poly.type
_entity_poly.pdbx_seq_one_letter_code
_entity_poly.pdbx_strand_id
1 'polypeptide(L)'
;MRYPGGPRGPERIRPGLERIRAAFERTGHPERSFRTVHIAGTNGKGSTACFTDAILRRMLAEPVGLYTSPHLLSPEERIRVGGEKIPPEEFVRYGARASALSRNVAATAGEPLSYFEEMTWIACCWFRRRGIPLAVMETGLGGRWDATNLCIPEVSVITNVGKDHAEWLGTSLARIASEKAGILRENTPAILGKLAPAARNIVLAVAREKGCRVWEIDRDLRWEDTPGGDMTVHLPGISLPRMRIRMHGEFQRHNALLACGASWVVAASRSIAGTGFARAARGALAEALWPGRYTPLPGRGNAGAWVDGAHNPAAASVLARELAKRRSSGNAEKIVALWSMLVDKDIAGFLRAVAPVVDGVVAYPMGGERAAPLPVLSSALAKAGIAWREAKNFPDGWEIARRWAGKNGMIIVCGSLMAAADAYRFRGGKVA
;
A
#
# COMPACT_ATOMS: atom_id res chain seq x y z
N MET A 1 -6.04 -13.27 -19.31
CA MET A 1 -5.14 -14.44 -19.30
C MET A 1 -4.91 -14.86 -17.86
N ARG A 2 -5.14 -16.12 -17.48
CA ARG A 2 -4.78 -16.62 -16.16
C ARG A 2 -3.27 -16.88 -16.12
N TYR A 3 -2.58 -16.35 -15.14
CA TYR A 3 -1.19 -16.65 -14.86
C TYR A 3 -1.04 -18.19 -14.61
N PRO A 4 -0.20 -18.93 -15.37
CA PRO A 4 -0.01 -20.36 -15.14
C PRO A 4 0.88 -20.56 -13.92
N GLY A 5 0.31 -20.59 -12.74
CA GLY A 5 1.00 -20.58 -11.45
C GLY A 5 0.32 -19.66 -10.43
N GLY A 6 -0.80 -19.05 -10.81
CA GLY A 6 -1.63 -18.28 -9.89
C GLY A 6 -2.04 -19.15 -8.68
N PRO A 7 -2.42 -18.55 -7.54
CA PRO A 7 -2.58 -19.25 -6.28
C PRO A 7 -3.50 -20.46 -6.45
N ARG A 8 -2.95 -21.65 -6.27
CA ARG A 8 -3.70 -22.90 -6.16
C ARG A 8 -4.14 -23.05 -4.70
N GLY A 9 -5.32 -22.51 -4.37
CA GLY A 9 -5.85 -22.50 -3.01
C GLY A 9 -5.48 -21.24 -2.22
N PRO A 10 -5.94 -21.12 -0.95
CA PRO A 10 -5.67 -19.98 -0.11
C PRO A 10 -4.16 -19.75 0.00
N GLU A 11 -3.74 -18.52 -0.23
CA GLU A 11 -2.33 -18.12 -0.18
C GLU A 11 -1.81 -18.40 1.23
N ARG A 12 -1.14 -19.56 1.42
CA ARG A 12 -0.53 -19.89 2.70
C ARG A 12 0.69 -19.02 2.88
N ILE A 13 0.60 -18.05 3.76
CA ILE A 13 1.76 -17.29 4.22
C ILE A 13 2.70 -18.27 4.91
N ARG A 14 3.95 -18.28 4.50
CA ARG A 14 5.00 -19.16 5.05
C ARG A 14 6.21 -18.29 5.35
N PRO A 15 6.40 -17.87 6.61
CA PRO A 15 7.59 -17.12 7.02
C PRO A 15 8.87 -17.92 6.73
N GLY A 16 9.92 -17.24 6.25
CA GLY A 16 11.20 -17.84 5.93
C GLY A 16 11.75 -17.28 4.61
N LEU A 17 13.07 -17.22 4.50
CA LEU A 17 13.78 -16.71 3.32
C LEU A 17 14.49 -17.79 2.52
N GLU A 18 14.47 -19.03 2.99
CA GLU A 18 15.24 -20.15 2.43
C GLU A 18 14.83 -20.44 0.98
N ARG A 19 13.52 -20.50 0.72
CA ARG A 19 12.96 -20.78 -0.61
C ARG A 19 13.33 -19.71 -1.63
N ILE A 20 13.08 -18.44 -1.29
CA ILE A 20 13.39 -17.34 -2.21
C ILE A 20 14.89 -17.14 -2.36
N ARG A 21 15.69 -17.39 -1.33
CA ARG A 21 17.15 -17.39 -1.40
C ARG A 21 17.63 -18.45 -2.39
N ALA A 22 17.16 -19.69 -2.29
CA ALA A 22 17.48 -20.75 -3.23
C ALA A 22 17.08 -20.41 -4.67
N ALA A 23 15.95 -19.69 -4.85
CA ALA A 23 15.53 -19.22 -6.17
C ALA A 23 16.49 -18.15 -6.73
N PHE A 24 16.92 -17.20 -5.92
CA PHE A 24 17.86 -16.16 -6.32
C PHE A 24 19.26 -16.74 -6.63
N GLU A 25 19.77 -17.64 -5.81
CA GLU A 25 21.03 -18.35 -6.05
C GLU A 25 21.02 -19.06 -7.41
N ARG A 26 19.96 -19.82 -7.72
CA ARG A 26 19.81 -20.54 -8.99
C ARG A 26 19.71 -19.62 -10.21
N THR A 27 19.42 -18.36 -10.02
CA THR A 27 19.21 -17.40 -11.12
C THR A 27 20.24 -16.26 -11.14
N GLY A 28 21.33 -16.43 -10.40
CA GLY A 28 22.47 -15.51 -10.39
C GLY A 28 22.14 -14.17 -9.71
N HIS A 29 21.44 -14.25 -8.58
CA HIS A 29 21.17 -13.12 -7.67
C HIS A 29 20.61 -11.88 -8.35
N PRO A 30 19.45 -11.94 -9.02
CA PRO A 30 18.85 -10.76 -9.66
C PRO A 30 18.53 -9.63 -8.67
N GLU A 31 18.27 -9.96 -7.41
CA GLU A 31 17.99 -9.01 -6.32
C GLU A 31 19.18 -8.11 -5.96
N ARG A 32 20.39 -8.45 -6.40
CA ARG A 32 21.61 -7.67 -6.14
C ARG A 32 21.99 -6.72 -7.27
N SER A 33 21.24 -6.77 -8.39
CA SER A 33 21.57 -5.94 -9.58
C SER A 33 21.14 -4.48 -9.46
N PHE A 34 20.41 -4.11 -8.39
CA PHE A 34 19.91 -2.75 -8.14
C PHE A 34 19.89 -2.46 -6.64
N ARG A 35 19.83 -1.17 -6.28
CA ARG A 35 19.56 -0.72 -4.91
C ARG A 35 18.07 -0.49 -4.70
N THR A 36 17.64 -0.39 -3.44
CA THR A 36 16.21 -0.21 -3.15
C THR A 36 15.92 0.92 -2.16
N VAL A 37 14.77 1.58 -2.35
CA VAL A 37 14.03 2.21 -1.27
C VAL A 37 13.08 1.16 -0.72
N HIS A 38 13.37 0.61 0.45
CA HIS A 38 12.65 -0.53 1.02
C HIS A 38 11.62 -0.06 2.03
N ILE A 39 10.33 -0.35 1.78
CA ILE A 39 9.21 0.23 2.53
C ILE A 39 8.41 -0.86 3.26
N ALA A 40 8.42 -0.81 4.59
CA ALA A 40 7.55 -1.61 5.45
C ALA A 40 6.56 -0.74 6.22
N GLY A 41 5.55 -1.38 6.79
CA GLY A 41 4.52 -0.72 7.61
C GLY A 41 3.23 -1.51 7.66
N THR A 42 2.28 -1.09 8.47
CA THR A 42 0.94 -1.67 8.48
C THR A 42 0.09 -1.03 7.38
N ASN A 43 -0.05 0.28 7.42
CA ASN A 43 -0.80 1.08 6.44
C ASN A 43 0.11 2.10 5.74
N GLY A 44 -0.31 2.61 4.58
CA GLY A 44 0.40 3.68 3.87
C GLY A 44 1.55 3.24 2.98
N LYS A 45 2.00 1.98 3.01
CA LYS A 45 3.13 1.46 2.22
C LYS A 45 2.99 1.78 0.73
N GLY A 46 1.92 1.33 0.09
CA GLY A 46 1.68 1.53 -1.35
C GLY A 46 1.58 3.00 -1.76
N SER A 47 0.94 3.86 -0.93
CA SER A 47 0.90 5.31 -1.20
C SER A 47 2.28 5.94 -1.07
N THR A 48 3.06 5.58 -0.02
CA THR A 48 4.44 6.04 0.13
C THR A 48 5.32 5.57 -1.03
N ALA A 49 5.16 4.30 -1.45
CA ALA A 49 5.88 3.75 -2.60
C ALA A 49 5.54 4.50 -3.90
N CYS A 50 4.27 4.78 -4.15
CA CYS A 50 3.81 5.56 -5.30
C CYS A 50 4.41 6.97 -5.33
N PHE A 51 4.36 7.71 -4.21
CA PHE A 51 4.97 9.03 -4.13
C PHE A 51 6.48 8.97 -4.32
N THR A 52 7.16 7.99 -3.69
CA THR A 52 8.61 7.81 -3.82
C THR A 52 9.00 7.53 -5.27
N ASP A 53 8.33 6.60 -5.92
CA ASP A 53 8.55 6.29 -7.35
C ASP A 53 8.34 7.54 -8.23
N ALA A 54 7.25 8.28 -8.00
CA ALA A 54 6.95 9.48 -8.77
C ALA A 54 8.03 10.58 -8.62
N ILE A 55 8.58 10.76 -7.40
CA ILE A 55 9.67 11.70 -7.14
C ILE A 55 10.94 11.22 -7.82
N LEU A 56 11.33 9.97 -7.61
CA LEU A 56 12.58 9.41 -8.14
C LEU A 56 12.61 9.41 -9.67
N ARG A 57 11.52 9.05 -10.34
CA ARG A 57 11.41 9.07 -11.80
C ARG A 57 11.53 10.48 -12.41
N ARG A 58 11.19 11.52 -11.65
CA ARG A 58 11.37 12.92 -12.09
C ARG A 58 12.74 13.46 -11.77
N MET A 59 13.40 12.86 -10.81
CA MET A 59 14.68 13.30 -10.29
C MET A 59 15.86 12.63 -10.98
N LEU A 60 15.72 11.33 -11.30
CA LEU A 60 16.78 10.52 -11.91
C LEU A 60 16.62 10.47 -13.43
N ALA A 61 17.75 10.41 -14.13
CA ALA A 61 17.77 10.20 -15.59
C ALA A 61 17.44 8.73 -15.93
N GLU A 62 17.85 7.80 -15.06
CA GLU A 62 17.65 6.37 -15.24
C GLU A 62 16.24 5.97 -14.84
N PRO A 63 15.69 4.91 -15.48
CA PRO A 63 14.38 4.40 -15.09
C PRO A 63 14.40 3.78 -13.69
N VAL A 64 13.33 4.02 -12.93
CA VAL A 64 13.11 3.51 -11.57
C VAL A 64 12.17 2.31 -11.63
N GLY A 65 12.47 1.26 -10.87
CA GLY A 65 11.57 0.13 -10.64
C GLY A 65 10.61 0.41 -9.49
N LEU A 66 9.40 -0.12 -9.59
CA LEU A 66 8.41 -0.10 -8.51
C LEU A 66 7.81 -1.50 -8.33
N TYR A 67 7.88 -2.02 -7.10
CA TYR A 67 7.21 -3.26 -6.70
C TYR A 67 6.27 -2.99 -5.53
N THR A 68 4.97 -3.32 -5.73
CA THR A 68 3.91 -3.07 -4.74
C THR A 68 2.97 -4.26 -4.59
N SER A 69 2.26 -4.35 -3.46
CA SER A 69 1.26 -5.39 -3.20
C SER A 69 0.16 -4.93 -2.24
N PRO A 70 -1.06 -5.49 -2.42
CA PRO A 70 -1.52 -6.27 -3.56
C PRO A 70 -1.83 -5.38 -4.78
N HIS A 71 -2.20 -5.98 -5.91
CA HIS A 71 -2.76 -5.26 -7.06
C HIS A 71 -4.23 -4.91 -6.86
N LEU A 72 -4.73 -4.00 -7.66
CA LEU A 72 -6.15 -3.62 -7.67
C LEU A 72 -6.94 -4.44 -8.71
N LEU A 73 -6.56 -4.41 -9.98
CA LEU A 73 -7.27 -5.09 -11.07
C LEU A 73 -6.48 -6.24 -11.69
N SER A 74 -5.18 -6.08 -11.87
CA SER A 74 -4.34 -7.07 -12.54
C SER A 74 -2.97 -7.23 -11.90
N PRO A 75 -2.39 -8.44 -11.87
CA PRO A 75 -1.13 -8.71 -11.20
C PRO A 75 0.07 -7.94 -11.78
N GLU A 76 0.02 -7.54 -13.05
CA GLU A 76 1.06 -6.72 -13.71
C GLU A 76 1.22 -5.34 -13.03
N GLU A 77 0.19 -4.85 -12.34
CA GLU A 77 0.26 -3.60 -11.59
C GLU A 77 1.34 -3.60 -10.51
N ARG A 78 1.69 -4.79 -10.00
CA ARG A 78 2.68 -4.95 -8.93
C ARG A 78 4.11 -4.62 -9.38
N ILE A 79 4.40 -4.68 -10.68
CA ILE A 79 5.75 -4.55 -11.23
C ILE A 79 5.75 -3.46 -12.29
N ARG A 80 6.47 -2.38 -12.03
CA ARG A 80 6.57 -1.24 -12.96
C ARG A 80 8.02 -0.82 -13.16
N VAL A 81 8.32 -0.28 -14.33
CA VAL A 81 9.61 0.38 -14.64
C VAL A 81 9.33 1.68 -15.36
N GLY A 82 9.84 2.79 -14.86
CA GLY A 82 9.59 4.11 -15.43
C GLY A 82 8.12 4.54 -15.34
N GLY A 83 7.33 3.93 -14.42
CA GLY A 83 5.89 4.14 -14.28
C GLY A 83 5.02 3.16 -15.06
N GLU A 84 5.56 2.50 -16.08
CA GLU A 84 4.84 1.55 -16.91
C GLU A 84 4.82 0.17 -16.28
N LYS A 85 3.66 -0.50 -16.35
CA LYS A 85 3.49 -1.89 -15.90
C LYS A 85 4.36 -2.83 -16.74
N ILE A 86 4.80 -3.93 -16.15
CA ILE A 86 5.39 -5.02 -16.92
C ILE A 86 4.42 -5.45 -18.04
N PRO A 87 4.88 -5.56 -19.30
CA PRO A 87 4.02 -6.01 -20.40
C PRO A 87 3.41 -7.40 -20.13
N PRO A 88 2.14 -7.64 -20.48
CA PRO A 88 1.47 -8.91 -20.22
C PRO A 88 2.22 -10.13 -20.74
N GLU A 89 2.81 -10.05 -21.92
CA GLU A 89 3.61 -11.12 -22.52
C GLU A 89 4.89 -11.43 -21.72
N GLU A 90 5.56 -10.38 -21.20
CA GLU A 90 6.72 -10.54 -20.34
C GLU A 90 6.32 -11.12 -18.99
N PHE A 91 5.21 -10.65 -18.43
CA PHE A 91 4.67 -11.17 -17.18
C PHE A 91 4.36 -12.67 -17.30
N VAL A 92 3.72 -13.11 -18.36
CA VAL A 92 3.43 -14.53 -18.64
C VAL A 92 4.72 -15.34 -18.83
N ARG A 93 5.70 -14.80 -19.57
CA ARG A 93 7.00 -15.45 -19.80
C ARG A 93 7.76 -15.66 -18.49
N TYR A 94 7.88 -14.63 -17.65
CA TYR A 94 8.53 -14.74 -16.34
C TYR A 94 7.73 -15.61 -15.38
N GLY A 95 6.40 -15.59 -15.45
CA GLY A 95 5.52 -16.44 -14.68
C GLY A 95 5.74 -17.93 -14.93
N ALA A 96 5.86 -18.32 -16.20
CA ALA A 96 6.18 -19.70 -16.57
C ALA A 96 7.55 -20.14 -16.03
N ARG A 97 8.55 -19.23 -16.06
CA ARG A 97 9.88 -19.49 -15.49
C ARG A 97 9.83 -19.58 -13.96
N ALA A 98 9.09 -18.72 -13.30
CA ALA A 98 8.90 -18.76 -11.84
C ALA A 98 8.25 -20.07 -11.40
N SER A 99 7.23 -20.55 -12.11
CA SER A 99 6.57 -21.83 -11.82
C SER A 99 7.51 -23.04 -12.02
N ALA A 100 8.36 -23.01 -13.04
CA ALA A 100 9.38 -24.05 -13.25
C ALA A 100 10.44 -24.00 -12.12
N LEU A 101 10.92 -22.81 -11.77
CA LEU A 101 11.87 -22.60 -10.68
C LEU A 101 11.28 -23.04 -9.33
N SER A 102 10.01 -22.76 -9.07
CA SER A 102 9.28 -23.13 -7.85
C SER A 102 9.29 -24.65 -7.65
N ARG A 103 9.10 -25.44 -8.72
CA ARG A 103 9.22 -26.92 -8.66
C ARG A 103 10.64 -27.38 -8.32
N ASN A 104 11.66 -26.74 -8.92
CA ASN A 104 13.05 -27.05 -8.64
C ASN A 104 13.47 -26.68 -7.21
N VAL A 105 12.95 -25.56 -6.69
CA VAL A 105 13.15 -25.16 -5.29
C VAL A 105 12.48 -26.16 -4.35
N ALA A 106 11.26 -26.61 -4.66
CA ALA A 106 10.56 -27.63 -3.86
C ALA A 106 11.36 -28.92 -3.71
N ALA A 107 12.05 -29.36 -4.77
CA ALA A 107 12.89 -30.57 -4.75
C ALA A 107 14.10 -30.46 -3.80
N THR A 108 14.56 -29.27 -3.47
CA THR A 108 15.76 -29.05 -2.64
C THR A 108 15.46 -28.40 -1.29
N ALA A 109 14.48 -27.49 -1.23
CA ALA A 109 14.06 -26.81 -0.01
C ALA A 109 12.82 -27.45 0.65
N GLY A 110 12.31 -28.56 0.10
CA GLY A 110 11.15 -29.28 0.63
C GLY A 110 9.80 -28.64 0.31
N GLU A 111 9.77 -27.38 -0.11
CA GLU A 111 8.52 -26.63 -0.38
C GLU A 111 8.66 -25.70 -1.60
N PRO A 112 7.58 -25.52 -2.40
CA PRO A 112 7.57 -24.58 -3.50
C PRO A 112 7.57 -23.12 -3.00
N LEU A 113 7.93 -22.20 -3.90
CA LEU A 113 7.76 -20.77 -3.66
C LEU A 113 6.28 -20.45 -3.42
N SER A 114 6.03 -19.53 -2.49
CA SER A 114 4.72 -18.90 -2.36
C SER A 114 4.46 -17.96 -3.54
N TYR A 115 3.19 -17.60 -3.77
CA TYR A 115 2.84 -16.64 -4.81
C TYR A 115 3.59 -15.30 -4.65
N PHE A 116 3.75 -14.81 -3.43
CA PHE A 116 4.47 -13.56 -3.17
C PHE A 116 5.97 -13.71 -3.49
N GLU A 117 6.59 -14.83 -3.16
CA GLU A 117 7.99 -15.11 -3.52
C GLU A 117 8.18 -15.22 -5.03
N GLU A 118 7.26 -15.87 -5.76
CA GLU A 118 7.27 -15.89 -7.23
C GLU A 118 7.19 -14.48 -7.81
N MET A 119 6.25 -13.66 -7.32
CA MET A 119 6.08 -12.27 -7.77
C MET A 119 7.32 -11.41 -7.49
N THR A 120 7.94 -11.58 -6.32
CA THR A 120 9.18 -10.88 -5.96
C THR A 120 10.33 -11.29 -6.87
N TRP A 121 10.46 -12.60 -7.16
CA TRP A 121 11.45 -13.09 -8.09
C TRP A 121 11.25 -12.53 -9.51
N ILE A 122 10.00 -12.51 -10.00
CA ILE A 122 9.66 -11.92 -11.31
C ILE A 122 10.08 -10.45 -11.35
N ALA A 123 9.75 -9.68 -10.32
CA ALA A 123 10.12 -8.27 -10.23
C ALA A 123 11.65 -8.08 -10.31
N CYS A 124 12.42 -8.80 -9.51
CA CYS A 124 13.87 -8.71 -9.49
C CYS A 124 14.49 -9.09 -10.84
N CYS A 125 14.01 -10.17 -11.48
CA CYS A 125 14.48 -10.58 -12.80
C CYS A 125 14.13 -9.55 -13.89
N TRP A 126 12.93 -8.96 -13.84
CA TRP A 126 12.51 -7.91 -14.77
C TRP A 126 13.35 -6.64 -14.59
N PHE A 127 13.57 -6.20 -13.34
CA PHE A 127 14.39 -5.05 -13.02
C PHE A 127 15.83 -5.21 -13.51
N ARG A 128 16.45 -6.37 -13.26
CA ARG A 128 17.76 -6.69 -13.81
C ARG A 128 17.79 -6.62 -15.34
N ARG A 129 16.81 -7.22 -16.01
CA ARG A 129 16.71 -7.18 -17.48
C ARG A 129 16.59 -5.77 -18.03
N ARG A 130 15.87 -4.89 -17.30
CA ARG A 130 15.68 -3.49 -17.67
C ARG A 130 16.85 -2.60 -17.28
N GLY A 131 17.89 -3.16 -16.63
CA GLY A 131 19.09 -2.44 -16.22
C GLY A 131 18.83 -1.28 -15.28
N ILE A 132 17.77 -1.35 -14.43
CA ILE A 132 17.50 -0.26 -13.51
C ILE A 132 18.52 -0.24 -12.37
N PRO A 133 19.00 0.94 -11.93
CA PRO A 133 19.92 1.05 -10.80
C PRO A 133 19.20 1.10 -9.45
N LEU A 134 17.93 1.49 -9.43
CA LEU A 134 17.15 1.72 -8.21
C LEU A 134 15.71 1.27 -8.37
N ALA A 135 15.17 0.61 -7.34
CA ALA A 135 13.75 0.25 -7.25
C ALA A 135 13.14 0.69 -5.91
N VAL A 136 11.86 1.04 -5.92
CA VAL A 136 11.03 1.16 -4.72
C VAL A 136 10.36 -0.18 -4.47
N MET A 137 10.64 -0.79 -3.31
CA MET A 137 10.17 -2.13 -2.96
C MET A 137 9.27 -2.09 -1.73
N GLU A 138 7.98 -2.39 -1.90
CA GLU A 138 7.02 -2.54 -0.82
C GLU A 138 7.07 -3.96 -0.26
N THR A 139 7.16 -4.13 1.09
CA THR A 139 7.00 -5.44 1.73
C THR A 139 5.56 -5.93 1.62
N GLY A 140 5.38 -7.22 1.40
CA GLY A 140 4.05 -7.85 1.44
C GLY A 140 3.52 -7.96 2.86
N LEU A 141 4.32 -8.55 3.76
CA LEU A 141 3.95 -8.79 5.16
C LEU A 141 5.15 -8.70 6.09
N GLY A 142 4.97 -8.01 7.22
CA GLY A 142 6.03 -7.92 8.24
C GLY A 142 7.23 -7.11 7.75
N GLY A 143 8.36 -7.73 7.58
CA GLY A 143 9.60 -7.17 7.08
C GLY A 143 10.76 -8.17 7.15
N ARG A 144 11.06 -8.71 8.33
CA ARG A 144 12.19 -9.62 8.57
C ARG A 144 12.21 -10.82 7.61
N TRP A 145 11.08 -11.47 7.45
CA TRP A 145 10.91 -12.70 6.66
C TRP A 145 10.22 -12.45 5.31
N ASP A 146 10.10 -11.18 4.93
CA ASP A 146 9.53 -10.81 3.63
C ASP A 146 10.53 -11.07 2.51
N ALA A 147 10.06 -11.61 1.38
CA ALA A 147 10.92 -11.95 0.24
C ALA A 147 11.73 -10.74 -0.28
N THR A 148 11.17 -9.53 -0.18
CA THR A 148 11.85 -8.28 -0.58
C THR A 148 13.04 -7.95 0.33
N ASN A 149 13.14 -8.57 1.51
CA ASN A 149 14.21 -8.32 2.46
C ASN A 149 15.58 -8.89 2.04
N LEU A 150 15.67 -9.62 0.92
CA LEU A 150 16.93 -10.02 0.32
C LEU A 150 17.53 -8.96 -0.62
N CYS A 151 16.75 -7.94 -1.00
CA CYS A 151 17.25 -6.79 -1.75
C CYS A 151 18.15 -5.90 -0.89
N ILE A 152 18.98 -5.07 -1.54
CA ILE A 152 19.95 -4.21 -0.86
C ILE A 152 19.40 -2.79 -0.74
N PRO A 153 18.97 -2.33 0.47
CA PRO A 153 18.40 -1.01 0.62
C PRO A 153 19.47 0.09 0.58
N GLU A 154 19.15 1.20 -0.06
CA GLU A 154 19.84 2.48 0.05
C GLU A 154 19.20 3.33 1.17
N VAL A 155 17.90 3.13 1.39
CA VAL A 155 17.15 3.69 2.51
C VAL A 155 16.00 2.77 2.87
N SER A 156 15.73 2.62 4.16
CA SER A 156 14.59 1.87 4.70
C SER A 156 13.52 2.81 5.22
N VAL A 157 12.24 2.51 4.96
CA VAL A 157 11.10 3.31 5.43
C VAL A 157 10.16 2.44 6.24
N ILE A 158 9.79 2.86 7.44
CA ILE A 158 8.73 2.24 8.24
C ILE A 158 7.59 3.25 8.38
N THR A 159 6.49 3.03 7.66
CA THR A 159 5.40 4.01 7.58
C THR A 159 4.64 4.14 8.89
N ASN A 160 4.25 3.04 9.49
CA ASN A 160 3.64 2.94 10.81
C ASN A 160 3.64 1.49 11.31
N VAL A 161 3.30 1.33 12.59
CA VAL A 161 3.10 0.02 13.23
C VAL A 161 1.73 -0.01 13.88
N GLY A 162 0.90 -0.95 13.44
CA GLY A 162 -0.44 -1.17 13.95
C GLY A 162 -0.79 -2.66 13.94
N LYS A 163 -1.90 -3.01 14.59
CA LYS A 163 -2.40 -4.39 14.61
C LYS A 163 -3.01 -4.72 13.24
N ASP A 164 -2.44 -5.67 12.55
CA ASP A 164 -2.95 -6.32 11.34
C ASP A 164 -2.24 -7.66 11.21
N HIS A 165 -2.86 -8.61 10.51
CA HIS A 165 -2.29 -9.94 10.30
C HIS A 165 -1.86 -10.65 11.60
N ALA A 166 -2.73 -10.59 12.63
CA ALA A 166 -2.43 -11.09 13.98
C ALA A 166 -2.06 -12.59 14.02
N GLU A 167 -2.59 -13.39 13.11
CA GLU A 167 -2.25 -14.82 12.96
C GLU A 167 -0.75 -15.05 12.69
N TRP A 168 -0.10 -14.11 11.98
CA TRP A 168 1.29 -14.27 11.53
C TRP A 168 2.28 -13.40 12.32
N LEU A 169 1.89 -12.18 12.60
CA LEU A 169 2.76 -11.21 13.27
C LEU A 169 2.53 -11.17 14.78
N GLY A 170 1.49 -11.87 15.26
CA GLY A 170 1.06 -11.82 16.66
C GLY A 170 0.25 -10.56 16.98
N THR A 171 -0.28 -10.52 18.21
CA THR A 171 -1.15 -9.45 18.71
C THR A 171 -0.40 -8.30 19.39
N SER A 172 0.87 -8.50 19.72
CA SER A 172 1.73 -7.52 20.40
C SER A 172 2.30 -6.50 19.41
N LEU A 173 2.08 -5.21 19.66
CA LEU A 173 2.71 -4.13 18.89
C LEU A 173 4.25 -4.23 18.90
N ALA A 174 4.82 -4.72 20.00
CA ALA A 174 6.26 -4.93 20.14
C ALA A 174 6.77 -5.96 19.13
N ARG A 175 6.09 -7.10 19.01
CA ARG A 175 6.44 -8.14 18.04
C ARG A 175 6.30 -7.65 16.61
N ILE A 176 5.19 -6.97 16.28
CA ILE A 176 4.96 -6.40 14.96
C ILE A 176 6.04 -5.35 14.62
N ALA A 177 6.44 -4.52 15.60
CA ALA A 177 7.51 -3.55 15.43
C ALA A 177 8.85 -4.22 15.13
N SER A 178 9.20 -5.28 15.88
CA SER A 178 10.44 -6.06 15.67
C SER A 178 10.48 -6.71 14.28
N GLU A 179 9.35 -7.27 13.82
CA GLU A 179 9.25 -7.83 12.47
C GLU A 179 9.47 -6.77 11.39
N LYS A 180 8.86 -5.59 11.53
CA LYS A 180 9.04 -4.49 10.57
C LYS A 180 10.43 -3.90 10.63
N ALA A 181 11.02 -3.76 11.81
CA ALA A 181 12.40 -3.32 11.99
C ALA A 181 13.43 -4.28 11.36
N GLY A 182 13.02 -5.52 11.04
CA GLY A 182 13.86 -6.48 10.31
C GLY A 182 14.28 -6.05 8.91
N ILE A 183 13.68 -4.98 8.33
CA ILE A 183 14.15 -4.41 7.05
C ILE A 183 15.33 -3.45 7.21
N LEU A 184 15.64 -3.00 8.43
CA LEU A 184 16.76 -2.13 8.69
C LEU A 184 18.08 -2.89 8.44
N ARG A 185 19.04 -2.25 7.80
CA ARG A 185 20.36 -2.81 7.45
C ARG A 185 21.46 -1.97 8.07
N GLU A 186 22.59 -2.61 8.30
CA GLU A 186 23.78 -1.96 8.87
C GLU A 186 24.15 -0.69 8.10
N ASN A 187 24.36 0.38 8.84
CA ASN A 187 24.76 1.70 8.33
C ASN A 187 23.85 2.28 7.23
N THR A 188 22.61 1.76 7.12
CA THR A 188 21.65 2.22 6.11
C THR A 188 20.69 3.23 6.73
N PRO A 189 20.47 4.41 6.11
CA PRO A 189 19.52 5.40 6.61
C PRO A 189 18.09 4.86 6.74
N ALA A 190 17.36 5.34 7.75
CA ALA A 190 16.00 4.94 8.02
C ALA A 190 15.07 6.15 8.19
N ILE A 191 13.89 6.09 7.55
CA ILE A 191 12.83 7.07 7.67
C ILE A 191 11.67 6.43 8.43
N LEU A 192 11.27 7.05 9.54
CA LEU A 192 10.19 6.52 10.37
C LEU A 192 8.98 7.45 10.35
N GLY A 193 7.83 6.86 10.08
CA GLY A 193 6.54 7.50 10.27
C GLY A 193 6.15 7.60 11.74
N LYS A 194 4.91 8.02 11.97
CA LYS A 194 4.39 8.16 13.33
C LYS A 194 4.16 6.79 13.96
N LEU A 195 4.95 6.47 14.97
CA LEU A 195 4.90 5.21 15.70
C LEU A 195 4.41 5.43 17.14
N ALA A 196 3.61 4.50 17.65
CA ALA A 196 3.29 4.49 19.08
C ALA A 196 4.57 4.29 19.91
N PRO A 197 4.68 4.88 21.15
CA PRO A 197 5.91 4.89 21.93
C PRO A 197 6.56 3.51 22.08
N ALA A 198 5.80 2.46 22.39
CA ALA A 198 6.31 1.11 22.53
C ALA A 198 6.93 0.55 21.23
N ALA A 199 6.26 0.75 20.10
CA ALA A 199 6.77 0.35 18.79
C ALA A 199 8.00 1.16 18.39
N ARG A 200 7.97 2.48 18.63
CA ARG A 200 9.08 3.40 18.34
C ARG A 200 10.35 2.98 19.08
N ASN A 201 10.26 2.69 20.38
CA ASN A 201 11.42 2.27 21.18
C ASN A 201 12.10 1.03 20.61
N ILE A 202 11.33 0.04 20.15
CA ILE A 202 11.85 -1.18 19.54
C ILE A 202 12.54 -0.88 18.21
N VAL A 203 11.89 -0.12 17.33
CA VAL A 203 12.49 0.23 16.03
C VAL A 203 13.77 1.02 16.21
N LEU A 204 13.80 1.98 17.15
CA LEU A 204 15.01 2.77 17.46
C LEU A 204 16.12 1.94 18.10
N ALA A 205 15.78 0.93 18.93
CA ALA A 205 16.78 0.02 19.47
C ALA A 205 17.47 -0.78 18.36
N VAL A 206 16.69 -1.37 17.43
CA VAL A 206 17.24 -2.08 16.28
C VAL A 206 18.02 -1.13 15.34
N ALA A 207 17.53 0.09 15.13
CA ALA A 207 18.24 1.08 14.32
C ALA A 207 19.61 1.46 14.92
N ARG A 208 19.65 1.63 16.25
CA ARG A 208 20.90 1.93 16.96
C ARG A 208 21.88 0.76 16.89
N GLU A 209 21.43 -0.46 17.12
CA GLU A 209 22.24 -1.69 17.01
C GLU A 209 22.90 -1.79 15.62
N LYS A 210 22.15 -1.41 14.57
CA LYS A 210 22.63 -1.46 13.18
C LYS A 210 23.33 -0.18 12.70
N GLY A 211 23.57 0.79 13.56
CA GLY A 211 24.21 2.05 13.16
C GLY A 211 23.40 2.88 12.15
N CYS A 212 22.08 2.69 12.09
CA CYS A 212 21.23 3.42 11.16
C CYS A 212 21.08 4.89 11.57
N ARG A 213 21.33 5.83 10.66
CA ARG A 213 20.89 7.21 10.83
C ARG A 213 19.38 7.29 10.65
N VAL A 214 18.66 7.80 11.65
CA VAL A 214 17.20 7.81 11.69
C VAL A 214 16.68 9.23 11.58
N TRP A 215 15.68 9.43 10.71
CA TRP A 215 14.83 10.63 10.65
C TRP A 215 13.38 10.24 10.89
N GLU A 216 12.69 11.03 11.70
CA GLU A 216 11.32 10.77 12.15
C GLU A 216 10.38 11.89 11.78
N ILE A 217 9.15 11.55 11.42
CA ILE A 217 8.07 12.53 11.29
C ILE A 217 7.85 13.23 12.64
N ASP A 218 7.43 14.49 12.59
CA ASP A 218 7.21 15.42 13.70
C ASP A 218 8.49 15.87 14.43
N ARG A 219 9.63 15.20 14.22
CA ARG A 219 10.93 15.62 14.77
C ARG A 219 11.83 16.24 13.68
N ASP A 220 12.12 15.46 12.65
CA ASP A 220 13.07 15.83 11.60
C ASP A 220 12.39 16.16 10.28
N LEU A 221 11.24 15.55 10.07
CA LEU A 221 10.40 15.67 8.88
C LEU A 221 9.06 16.28 9.29
N ARG A 222 8.71 17.41 8.74
CA ARG A 222 7.44 18.09 9.05
C ARG A 222 6.89 18.83 7.84
N TRP A 223 5.62 19.11 7.88
CA TRP A 223 4.97 19.98 6.92
C TRP A 223 4.27 21.12 7.66
N GLU A 224 4.16 22.24 7.00
CA GLU A 224 3.52 23.44 7.50
C GLU A 224 2.52 23.92 6.45
N ASP A 225 1.29 24.16 6.86
CA ASP A 225 0.28 24.72 5.97
C ASP A 225 0.59 26.20 5.72
N THR A 226 0.49 26.61 4.44
CA THR A 226 0.70 27.99 4.03
C THR A 226 -0.61 28.61 3.55
N PRO A 227 -0.74 29.95 3.62
CA PRO A 227 -1.90 30.62 3.05
C PRO A 227 -2.11 30.24 1.58
N GLY A 228 -3.37 29.95 1.19
CA GLY A 228 -3.70 29.53 -0.18
C GLY A 228 -3.77 28.01 -0.40
N GLY A 229 -3.62 27.19 0.67
CA GLY A 229 -3.83 25.74 0.62
C GLY A 229 -2.62 24.94 0.13
N ASP A 230 -1.49 25.59 -0.09
CA ASP A 230 -0.19 24.95 -0.30
C ASP A 230 0.40 24.50 1.04
N MET A 231 1.48 23.74 1.01
CA MET A 231 2.26 23.39 2.17
C MET A 231 3.75 23.58 1.93
N THR A 232 4.50 23.82 2.99
CA THR A 232 5.97 23.71 2.99
C THR A 232 6.35 22.38 3.66
N VAL A 233 7.19 21.60 3.00
CA VAL A 233 7.78 20.38 3.56
C VAL A 233 9.19 20.71 4.05
N HIS A 234 9.48 20.43 5.32
CA HIS A 234 10.77 20.59 5.95
C HIS A 234 11.45 19.23 6.09
N LEU A 235 12.64 19.11 5.55
CA LEU A 235 13.53 17.96 5.65
C LEU A 235 14.88 18.39 6.24
N PRO A 236 15.73 17.48 6.71
CA PRO A 236 17.04 17.84 7.22
C PRO A 236 17.88 18.64 6.19
N GLY A 237 18.15 19.89 6.51
CA GLY A 237 18.95 20.79 5.69
C GLY A 237 18.26 21.43 4.47
N ILE A 238 16.94 21.18 4.27
CA ILE A 238 16.21 21.77 3.14
C ILE A 238 14.73 22.00 3.49
N SER A 239 14.16 23.08 2.92
CA SER A 239 12.72 23.37 2.94
C SER A 239 12.19 23.41 1.51
N LEU A 240 11.05 22.78 1.28
CA LEU A 240 10.39 22.65 -0.02
C LEU A 240 9.08 23.44 0.00
N PRO A 241 9.05 24.68 -0.43
CA PRO A 241 7.82 25.50 -0.41
C PRO A 241 6.88 25.16 -1.57
N ARG A 242 5.62 25.55 -1.42
CA ARG A 242 4.56 25.44 -2.43
C ARG A 242 4.34 24.00 -2.91
N MET A 243 4.26 23.07 -1.96
CA MET A 243 3.94 21.67 -2.22
C MET A 243 2.43 21.46 -2.23
N ARG A 244 1.92 20.72 -3.21
CA ARG A 244 0.54 20.29 -3.32
C ARG A 244 0.48 18.78 -3.49
N ILE A 245 -0.51 18.15 -2.87
CA ILE A 245 -0.73 16.70 -3.01
C ILE A 245 -2.06 16.48 -3.72
N ARG A 246 -2.03 15.74 -4.82
CA ARG A 246 -3.22 15.39 -5.59
C ARG A 246 -4.06 14.32 -4.90
N MET A 247 -3.42 13.37 -4.21
CA MET A 247 -4.13 12.33 -3.48
C MET A 247 -4.90 12.92 -2.30
N HIS A 248 -6.14 12.48 -2.14
CA HIS A 248 -7.02 12.98 -1.07
C HIS A 248 -6.78 12.30 0.26
N GLY A 249 -7.10 13.00 1.34
CA GLY A 249 -6.99 12.54 2.73
C GLY A 249 -5.73 13.06 3.42
N GLU A 250 -5.90 13.50 4.68
CA GLU A 250 -4.80 14.06 5.47
C GLU A 250 -3.66 13.05 5.70
N PHE A 251 -4.00 11.77 5.78
CA PHE A 251 -3.01 10.69 5.91
C PHE A 251 -2.06 10.61 4.71
N GLN A 252 -2.44 11.12 3.54
CA GLN A 252 -1.55 11.17 2.37
C GLN A 252 -0.41 12.19 2.56
N ARG A 253 -0.61 13.22 3.39
CA ARG A 253 0.47 14.15 3.76
C ARG A 253 1.61 13.43 4.48
N HIS A 254 1.28 12.51 5.41
CA HIS A 254 2.29 11.68 6.08
C HIS A 254 3.01 10.75 5.10
N ASN A 255 2.28 10.11 4.19
CA ASN A 255 2.86 9.24 3.18
C ASN A 255 3.79 10.01 2.22
N ALA A 256 3.37 11.22 1.80
CA ALA A 256 4.17 12.10 0.96
C ALA A 256 5.42 12.61 1.69
N LEU A 257 5.32 12.92 2.98
CA LEU A 257 6.44 13.36 3.79
C LEU A 257 7.52 12.27 3.93
N LEU A 258 7.09 11.03 4.17
CA LEU A 258 8.00 9.86 4.17
C LEU A 258 8.68 9.66 2.81
N ALA A 259 7.91 9.79 1.73
CA ALA A 259 8.43 9.69 0.37
C ALA A 259 9.44 10.80 0.05
N CYS A 260 9.16 12.05 0.46
CA CYS A 260 10.11 13.15 0.33
C CYS A 260 11.39 12.88 1.12
N GLY A 261 11.28 12.41 2.37
CA GLY A 261 12.43 12.05 3.20
C GLY A 261 13.29 10.96 2.58
N ALA A 262 12.67 9.86 2.12
CA ALA A 262 13.38 8.76 1.47
C ALA A 262 14.04 9.21 0.15
N SER A 263 13.33 9.97 -0.67
CA SER A 263 13.87 10.48 -1.94
C SER A 263 14.97 11.53 -1.72
N TRP A 264 14.92 12.29 -0.63
CA TRP A 264 15.98 13.22 -0.25
C TRP A 264 17.29 12.51 0.12
N VAL A 265 17.19 11.38 0.85
CA VAL A 265 18.36 10.51 1.12
C VAL A 265 19.00 10.05 -0.19
N VAL A 266 18.19 9.58 -1.14
CA VAL A 266 18.66 9.18 -2.48
C VAL A 266 19.26 10.35 -3.26
N ALA A 267 18.67 11.55 -3.18
CA ALA A 267 19.20 12.75 -3.82
C ALA A 267 20.58 13.12 -3.26
N ALA A 268 20.73 13.08 -1.94
CA ALA A 268 21.97 13.38 -1.24
C ALA A 268 23.10 12.39 -1.61
N SER A 269 22.81 11.08 -1.70
CA SER A 269 23.80 10.07 -2.10
C SER A 269 24.30 10.23 -3.54
N ARG A 270 23.53 10.92 -4.40
CA ARG A 270 23.84 11.19 -5.81
C ARG A 270 24.26 12.62 -6.06
N SER A 271 24.49 13.42 -5.02
CA SER A 271 24.86 14.84 -5.11
C SER A 271 23.89 15.68 -5.96
N ILE A 272 22.61 15.32 -5.95
CA ILE A 272 21.57 16.06 -6.67
C ILE A 272 21.27 17.35 -5.92
N ALA A 273 21.35 18.48 -6.63
CA ALA A 273 21.07 19.79 -6.05
C ALA A 273 19.65 19.90 -5.46
N GLY A 274 19.52 20.58 -4.32
CA GLY A 274 18.24 20.76 -3.63
C GLY A 274 17.15 21.40 -4.49
N THR A 275 17.52 22.29 -5.42
CA THR A 275 16.58 22.90 -6.39
C THR A 275 16.02 21.88 -7.39
N GLY A 276 16.85 20.96 -7.87
CA GLY A 276 16.44 19.85 -8.74
C GLY A 276 15.47 18.90 -8.00
N PHE A 277 15.84 18.51 -6.78
CA PHE A 277 15.00 17.71 -5.92
C PHE A 277 13.65 18.39 -5.62
N ALA A 278 13.65 19.67 -5.23
CA ALA A 278 12.43 20.41 -4.94
C ALA A 278 11.46 20.47 -6.13
N ARG A 279 12.00 20.66 -7.35
CA ARG A 279 11.21 20.64 -8.60
C ARG A 279 10.59 19.27 -8.84
N ALA A 280 11.39 18.20 -8.71
CA ALA A 280 10.93 16.83 -8.89
C ALA A 280 9.84 16.46 -7.88
N ALA A 281 10.04 16.74 -6.60
CA ALA A 281 9.09 16.47 -5.54
C ALA A 281 7.77 17.22 -5.74
N ARG A 282 7.83 18.52 -6.08
CA ARG A 282 6.63 19.34 -6.34
C ARG A 282 5.79 18.77 -7.48
N GLY A 283 6.40 18.50 -8.62
CA GLY A 283 5.70 17.94 -9.78
C GLY A 283 5.14 16.54 -9.48
N ALA A 284 5.92 15.70 -8.79
CA ALA A 284 5.49 14.34 -8.43
C ALA A 284 4.26 14.34 -7.50
N LEU A 285 4.28 15.11 -6.43
CA LEU A 285 3.16 15.15 -5.47
C LEU A 285 1.89 15.74 -6.08
N ALA A 286 2.02 16.71 -6.97
CA ALA A 286 0.90 17.34 -7.67
C ALA A 286 0.22 16.42 -8.70
N GLU A 287 0.88 15.34 -9.12
CA GLU A 287 0.36 14.46 -10.18
C GLU A 287 0.13 13.01 -9.74
N ALA A 288 0.85 12.55 -8.70
CA ALA A 288 0.76 11.17 -8.25
C ALA A 288 -0.67 10.78 -7.87
N LEU A 289 -1.10 9.60 -8.34
CA LEU A 289 -2.38 8.98 -8.02
C LEU A 289 -2.17 7.52 -7.64
N TRP A 290 -2.89 7.07 -6.61
CA TRP A 290 -2.90 5.68 -6.20
C TRP A 290 -4.34 5.22 -6.00
N PRO A 291 -4.95 4.61 -7.01
CA PRO A 291 -6.35 4.21 -6.99
C PRO A 291 -6.69 3.28 -5.84
N GLY A 292 -7.91 3.43 -5.29
CA GLY A 292 -8.35 2.66 -4.12
C GLY A 292 -7.77 3.16 -2.78
N ARG A 293 -7.23 4.37 -2.74
CA ARG A 293 -6.73 5.02 -1.51
C ARG A 293 -7.40 6.39 -1.35
N TYR A 294 -8.65 6.35 -0.90
CA TYR A 294 -9.54 7.50 -0.75
C TYR A 294 -9.61 8.34 -2.03
N THR A 295 -9.97 7.68 -3.11
CA THR A 295 -10.00 8.28 -4.45
C THR A 295 -11.44 8.44 -4.94
N PRO A 296 -11.76 9.55 -5.66
CA PRO A 296 -13.05 9.63 -6.33
C PRO A 296 -13.16 8.54 -7.39
N LEU A 297 -14.34 7.93 -7.49
CA LEU A 297 -14.61 6.93 -8.52
C LEU A 297 -14.91 7.65 -9.85
N PRO A 298 -14.14 7.38 -10.92
CA PRO A 298 -14.34 8.06 -12.20
C PRO A 298 -15.69 7.69 -12.85
N GLY A 299 -16.31 8.67 -13.55
CA GLY A 299 -17.52 8.48 -14.36
C GLY A 299 -18.52 9.62 -14.25
N ARG A 300 -19.36 9.77 -15.30
CA ARG A 300 -20.46 10.76 -15.32
C ARG A 300 -21.55 10.37 -14.31
N GLY A 301 -22.10 11.35 -13.58
CA GLY A 301 -23.24 11.16 -12.68
C GLY A 301 -22.90 10.60 -11.30
N ASN A 302 -21.63 10.56 -10.89
CA ASN A 302 -21.20 10.06 -9.59
C ASN A 302 -20.52 11.15 -8.74
N ALA A 303 -21.03 12.36 -8.78
CA ALA A 303 -20.64 13.39 -7.84
C ALA A 303 -20.90 12.82 -6.43
N GLY A 304 -19.86 12.51 -5.67
CA GLY A 304 -19.98 11.91 -4.34
C GLY A 304 -19.66 10.43 -4.20
N ALA A 305 -19.18 9.73 -5.24
CA ALA A 305 -18.73 8.34 -5.11
C ALA A 305 -17.22 8.26 -4.89
N TRP A 306 -16.80 7.53 -3.86
CA TRP A 306 -15.41 7.41 -3.43
C TRP A 306 -15.05 5.96 -3.15
N VAL A 307 -13.78 5.64 -3.24
CA VAL A 307 -13.26 4.28 -3.03
C VAL A 307 -12.07 4.33 -2.08
N ASP A 308 -12.09 3.47 -1.07
CA ASP A 308 -10.95 3.25 -0.16
C ASP A 308 -10.79 1.77 0.18
N GLY A 309 -9.56 1.29 0.13
CA GLY A 309 -9.22 -0.09 0.48
C GLY A 309 -9.02 -0.35 1.97
N ALA A 310 -9.49 0.51 2.86
CA ALA A 310 -9.43 0.30 4.31
C ALA A 310 -10.06 -1.05 4.69
N HIS A 311 -9.34 -1.85 5.48
CA HIS A 311 -9.72 -3.22 5.80
C HIS A 311 -9.29 -3.67 7.21
N ASN A 312 -8.79 -2.76 8.03
CA ASN A 312 -8.46 -2.98 9.43
C ASN A 312 -8.94 -1.80 10.29
N PRO A 313 -9.08 -1.94 11.61
CA PRO A 313 -9.63 -0.88 12.46
C PRO A 313 -8.86 0.44 12.41
N ALA A 314 -7.53 0.39 12.26
CA ALA A 314 -6.71 1.59 12.17
C ALA A 314 -6.97 2.37 10.87
N ALA A 315 -7.04 1.68 9.72
CA ALA A 315 -7.39 2.28 8.44
C ALA A 315 -8.85 2.78 8.44
N ALA A 316 -9.78 2.02 9.04
CA ALA A 316 -11.18 2.41 9.21
C ALA A 316 -11.32 3.71 10.02
N SER A 317 -10.56 3.87 11.10
CA SER A 317 -10.54 5.10 11.90
C SER A 317 -10.01 6.31 11.12
N VAL A 318 -9.04 6.09 10.25
CA VAL A 318 -8.54 7.15 9.34
C VAL A 318 -9.61 7.53 8.31
N LEU A 319 -10.23 6.53 7.66
CA LEU A 319 -11.32 6.74 6.72
C LEU A 319 -12.49 7.49 7.38
N ALA A 320 -12.89 7.07 8.59
CA ALA A 320 -13.97 7.70 9.35
C ALA A 320 -13.72 9.20 9.60
N ARG A 321 -12.48 9.58 9.92
CA ARG A 321 -12.12 11.01 10.08
C ARG A 321 -12.30 11.80 8.77
N GLU A 322 -11.91 11.24 7.65
CA GLU A 322 -12.08 11.90 6.35
C GLU A 322 -13.56 12.02 5.95
N LEU A 323 -14.38 11.01 6.26
CA LEU A 323 -15.83 11.05 6.04
C LEU A 323 -16.49 12.10 6.93
N ALA A 324 -16.10 12.18 8.21
CA ALA A 324 -16.59 13.21 9.14
C ALA A 324 -16.26 14.63 8.66
N LYS A 325 -15.03 14.87 8.16
CA LYS A 325 -14.64 16.15 7.57
C LYS A 325 -15.51 16.52 6.35
N ARG A 326 -15.84 15.55 5.49
CA ARG A 326 -16.73 15.80 4.36
C ARG A 326 -18.14 16.18 4.78
N ARG A 327 -18.66 15.53 5.82
CA ARG A 327 -19.96 15.86 6.38
C ARG A 327 -19.96 17.28 6.97
N SER A 328 -18.99 17.62 7.81
CA SER A 328 -18.90 18.93 8.45
C SER A 328 -18.68 20.09 7.47
N SER A 329 -18.05 19.83 6.32
CA SER A 329 -17.85 20.83 5.25
C SER A 329 -19.04 20.96 4.28
N GLY A 330 -20.16 20.26 4.54
CA GLY A 330 -21.35 20.30 3.67
C GLY A 330 -21.21 19.54 2.34
N ASN A 331 -20.12 18.80 2.16
CA ASN A 331 -19.85 18.06 0.89
C ASN A 331 -20.62 16.74 0.78
N ALA A 332 -21.38 16.34 1.81
CA ALA A 332 -22.23 15.17 1.79
C ALA A 332 -23.34 15.28 2.84
N GLU A 333 -24.61 15.31 2.42
CA GLU A 333 -25.77 15.28 3.33
C GLU A 333 -25.96 13.90 3.97
N LYS A 334 -25.74 12.84 3.19
CA LYS A 334 -25.77 11.44 3.63
C LYS A 334 -24.55 10.71 3.13
N ILE A 335 -24.02 9.80 3.92
CA ILE A 335 -22.90 8.93 3.56
C ILE A 335 -23.35 7.47 3.68
N VAL A 336 -23.40 6.75 2.56
CA VAL A 336 -23.75 5.33 2.51
C VAL A 336 -22.52 4.51 2.14
N ALA A 337 -22.16 3.53 2.96
CA ALA A 337 -21.08 2.62 2.66
C ALA A 337 -21.59 1.44 1.81
N LEU A 338 -20.99 1.20 0.66
CA LEU A 338 -21.09 -0.06 -0.07
C LEU A 338 -19.89 -0.91 0.34
N TRP A 339 -20.16 -2.00 1.06
CA TRP A 339 -19.17 -2.62 1.91
C TRP A 339 -19.11 -4.14 1.79
N SER A 340 -17.89 -4.66 1.76
CA SER A 340 -17.59 -6.08 1.90
C SER A 340 -16.18 -6.26 2.46
N MET A 341 -15.94 -7.33 3.23
CA MET A 341 -14.66 -7.60 3.89
C MET A 341 -14.20 -9.04 3.69
N LEU A 342 -12.93 -9.29 4.03
CA LEU A 342 -12.38 -10.64 4.12
C LEU A 342 -12.69 -11.22 5.51
N VAL A 343 -12.88 -12.54 5.58
CA VAL A 343 -13.26 -13.26 6.82
C VAL A 343 -12.19 -13.22 7.91
N ASP A 344 -10.92 -13.11 7.50
CA ASP A 344 -9.75 -13.07 8.39
C ASP A 344 -9.47 -11.67 8.99
N LYS A 345 -10.32 -10.68 8.71
CA LYS A 345 -10.15 -9.31 9.20
C LYS A 345 -11.04 -9.01 10.42
N ASP A 346 -10.63 -8.03 11.22
CA ASP A 346 -11.42 -7.56 12.37
C ASP A 346 -12.62 -6.72 11.90
N ILE A 347 -13.69 -7.43 11.50
CA ILE A 347 -14.94 -6.86 11.00
C ILE A 347 -15.58 -5.96 12.06
N ALA A 348 -15.63 -6.42 13.32
CA ALA A 348 -16.25 -5.67 14.41
C ALA A 348 -15.48 -4.36 14.72
N GLY A 349 -14.15 -4.42 14.73
CA GLY A 349 -13.30 -3.25 14.92
C GLY A 349 -13.42 -2.25 13.77
N PHE A 350 -13.55 -2.74 12.53
CA PHE A 350 -13.81 -1.89 11.36
C PHE A 350 -15.15 -1.16 11.50
N LEU A 351 -16.23 -1.88 11.79
CA LEU A 351 -17.58 -1.30 11.92
C LEU A 351 -17.67 -0.29 13.08
N ARG A 352 -17.05 -0.58 14.24
CA ARG A 352 -17.00 0.40 15.35
C ARG A 352 -16.42 1.75 14.94
N ALA A 353 -15.45 1.76 14.02
CA ALA A 353 -14.85 3.00 13.56
C ALA A 353 -15.73 3.74 12.53
N VAL A 354 -16.38 3.01 11.63
CA VAL A 354 -17.11 3.59 10.48
C VAL A 354 -18.57 3.90 10.82
N ALA A 355 -19.22 3.10 11.66
CA ALA A 355 -20.63 3.25 12.01
C ALA A 355 -21.02 4.67 12.45
N PRO A 356 -20.24 5.39 13.29
CA PRO A 356 -20.63 6.74 13.74
C PRO A 356 -20.69 7.81 12.63
N VAL A 357 -20.10 7.53 11.46
CA VAL A 357 -19.92 8.54 10.40
C VAL A 357 -20.67 8.21 9.10
N VAL A 358 -21.36 7.06 9.03
CA VAL A 358 -22.19 6.69 7.89
C VAL A 358 -23.67 6.60 8.28
N ASP A 359 -24.57 6.91 7.35
CA ASP A 359 -26.03 6.84 7.58
C ASP A 359 -26.59 5.45 7.27
N GLY A 360 -25.78 4.59 6.68
CA GLY A 360 -26.13 3.21 6.42
C GLY A 360 -25.06 2.46 5.66
N VAL A 361 -25.22 1.13 5.66
CA VAL A 361 -24.30 0.21 5.00
C VAL A 361 -25.09 -0.70 4.06
N VAL A 362 -24.61 -0.85 2.83
CA VAL A 362 -25.08 -1.88 1.91
C VAL A 362 -24.01 -2.97 1.85
N ALA A 363 -24.34 -4.14 2.40
CA ALA A 363 -23.45 -5.30 2.38
C ALA A 363 -23.69 -6.14 1.12
N TYR A 364 -22.62 -6.58 0.48
CA TYR A 364 -22.71 -7.48 -0.67
C TYR A 364 -21.64 -8.59 -0.59
N PRO A 365 -21.90 -9.79 -1.17
CA PRO A 365 -20.90 -10.83 -1.27
C PRO A 365 -19.90 -10.49 -2.39
N MET A 366 -18.65 -10.23 -2.05
CA MET A 366 -17.59 -10.12 -3.06
C MET A 366 -17.07 -11.51 -3.45
N GLY A 367 -16.41 -11.62 -4.59
CA GLY A 367 -15.79 -12.87 -5.04
C GLY A 367 -14.54 -13.24 -4.25
N GLY A 368 -14.14 -14.53 -4.34
CA GLY A 368 -12.90 -15.06 -3.76
C GLY A 368 -13.11 -15.87 -2.46
N GLU A 369 -12.22 -16.84 -2.26
CA GLU A 369 -12.31 -17.83 -1.14
C GLU A 369 -12.21 -17.19 0.25
N ARG A 370 -11.54 -16.05 0.37
CA ARG A 370 -11.38 -15.31 1.62
C ARG A 370 -12.46 -14.27 1.87
N ALA A 371 -13.41 -14.10 0.95
CA ALA A 371 -14.52 -13.16 1.14
C ALA A 371 -15.41 -13.61 2.30
N ALA A 372 -15.79 -12.68 3.17
CA ALA A 372 -16.74 -12.97 4.22
C ALA A 372 -18.13 -13.27 3.61
N PRO A 373 -18.77 -14.40 3.96
CA PRO A 373 -20.13 -14.71 3.51
C PRO A 373 -21.12 -13.63 3.96
N LEU A 374 -22.15 -13.38 3.15
CA LEU A 374 -23.15 -12.34 3.45
C LEU A 374 -23.79 -12.52 4.84
N PRO A 375 -24.16 -13.72 5.31
CA PRO A 375 -24.69 -13.89 6.66
C PRO A 375 -23.73 -13.45 7.78
N VAL A 376 -22.40 -13.58 7.57
CA VAL A 376 -21.38 -13.11 8.53
C VAL A 376 -21.36 -11.59 8.56
N LEU A 377 -21.41 -10.94 7.38
CA LEU A 377 -21.46 -9.49 7.25
C LEU A 377 -22.72 -8.91 7.90
N SER A 378 -23.88 -9.51 7.61
CA SER A 378 -25.19 -9.07 8.12
C SER A 378 -25.28 -9.22 9.64
N SER A 379 -24.79 -10.34 10.19
CA SER A 379 -24.72 -10.54 11.64
C SER A 379 -23.85 -9.48 12.33
N ALA A 380 -22.72 -9.12 11.72
CA ALA A 380 -21.83 -8.09 12.25
C ALA A 380 -22.47 -6.69 12.23
N LEU A 381 -23.21 -6.36 11.17
CA LEU A 381 -23.94 -5.09 11.04
C LEU A 381 -25.09 -4.98 12.06
N ALA A 382 -25.85 -6.05 12.24
CA ALA A 382 -26.92 -6.11 13.26
C ALA A 382 -26.34 -5.88 14.67
N LYS A 383 -25.21 -6.50 15.01
CA LYS A 383 -24.51 -6.30 16.29
C LYS A 383 -23.95 -4.88 16.45
N ALA A 384 -23.59 -4.24 15.36
CA ALA A 384 -23.08 -2.87 15.37
C ALA A 384 -24.19 -1.81 15.53
N GLY A 385 -25.48 -2.20 15.43
CA GLY A 385 -26.62 -1.29 15.59
C GLY A 385 -26.74 -0.23 14.49
N ILE A 386 -26.15 -0.49 13.32
CA ILE A 386 -26.17 0.44 12.19
C ILE A 386 -27.32 0.07 11.24
N ALA A 387 -27.94 1.06 10.58
CA ALA A 387 -28.89 0.80 9.52
C ALA A 387 -28.19 0.13 8.32
N TRP A 388 -28.74 -0.97 7.81
CA TRP A 388 -28.11 -1.71 6.73
C TRP A 388 -29.10 -2.37 5.77
N ARG A 389 -28.61 -2.75 4.60
CA ARG A 389 -29.33 -3.53 3.56
C ARG A 389 -28.39 -4.55 2.96
N GLU A 390 -28.95 -5.65 2.47
CA GLU A 390 -28.25 -6.66 1.68
C GLU A 390 -28.38 -6.39 0.18
N ALA A 391 -27.36 -6.79 -0.56
CA ALA A 391 -27.38 -6.80 -2.00
C ALA A 391 -26.87 -8.15 -2.53
N LYS A 392 -27.35 -8.56 -3.70
CA LYS A 392 -27.00 -9.83 -4.35
C LYS A 392 -25.57 -9.83 -4.89
N ASN A 393 -25.08 -8.67 -5.32
CA ASN A 393 -23.76 -8.46 -5.91
C ASN A 393 -23.43 -6.97 -5.89
N PHE A 394 -22.25 -6.59 -6.39
CA PHE A 394 -21.81 -5.20 -6.42
C PHE A 394 -22.76 -4.27 -7.24
N PRO A 395 -23.20 -4.60 -8.49
CA PRO A 395 -24.14 -3.76 -9.24
C PRO A 395 -25.46 -3.50 -8.50
N ASP A 396 -26.07 -4.51 -7.92
CA ASP A 396 -27.30 -4.38 -7.11
C ASP A 396 -27.04 -3.49 -5.88
N GLY A 397 -25.95 -3.73 -5.17
CA GLY A 397 -25.52 -2.91 -4.03
C GLY A 397 -25.28 -1.44 -4.40
N TRP A 398 -24.69 -1.20 -5.55
CA TRP A 398 -24.51 0.15 -6.08
C TRP A 398 -25.83 0.90 -6.27
N GLU A 399 -26.84 0.26 -6.87
CA GLU A 399 -28.15 0.87 -7.07
C GLU A 399 -28.90 1.12 -5.76
N ILE A 400 -28.81 0.17 -4.79
CA ILE A 400 -29.37 0.37 -3.46
C ILE A 400 -28.68 1.54 -2.76
N ALA A 401 -27.36 1.58 -2.74
CA ALA A 401 -26.59 2.64 -2.10
C ALA A 401 -26.87 4.01 -2.73
N ARG A 402 -26.97 4.09 -4.07
CA ARG A 402 -27.26 5.30 -4.80
C ARG A 402 -28.64 5.89 -4.46
N ARG A 403 -29.67 5.03 -4.40
CA ARG A 403 -31.02 5.45 -4.00
C ARG A 403 -31.05 5.91 -2.55
N TRP A 404 -30.32 5.23 -1.69
CA TRP A 404 -30.29 5.55 -0.25
C TRP A 404 -29.51 6.85 0.04
N ALA A 405 -28.39 7.06 -0.62
CA ALA A 405 -27.59 8.28 -0.49
C ALA A 405 -28.35 9.53 -1.03
N GLY A 406 -29.16 9.34 -2.08
CA GLY A 406 -29.87 10.43 -2.72
C GLY A 406 -29.00 11.30 -3.63
N LYS A 407 -29.52 12.45 -4.05
CA LYS A 407 -28.86 13.33 -5.05
C LYS A 407 -27.61 14.03 -4.47
N ASN A 408 -27.67 14.46 -3.21
CA ASN A 408 -26.62 15.21 -2.53
C ASN A 408 -25.79 14.33 -1.56
N GLY A 409 -26.03 13.03 -1.58
CA GLY A 409 -25.33 12.09 -0.73
C GLY A 409 -24.05 11.55 -1.37
N MET A 410 -23.27 10.87 -0.56
CA MET A 410 -22.00 10.24 -0.92
C MET A 410 -22.08 8.73 -0.77
N ILE A 411 -21.51 8.00 -1.73
CA ILE A 411 -21.22 6.56 -1.61
C ILE A 411 -19.74 6.38 -1.32
N ILE A 412 -19.41 5.60 -0.28
CA ILE A 412 -18.06 5.14 -0.04
C ILE A 412 -17.97 3.62 -0.23
N VAL A 413 -17.21 3.18 -1.22
CA VAL A 413 -16.89 1.76 -1.37
C VAL A 413 -15.67 1.44 -0.51
N CYS A 414 -15.80 0.53 0.45
CA CYS A 414 -14.74 0.23 1.41
C CYS A 414 -14.82 -1.19 2.00
N GLY A 415 -13.88 -1.51 2.90
CA GLY A 415 -13.78 -2.79 3.61
C GLY A 415 -12.74 -3.74 3.04
N SER A 416 -12.32 -3.55 1.79
CA SER A 416 -11.27 -4.35 1.14
C SER A 416 -10.76 -3.67 -0.12
N LEU A 417 -9.51 -3.95 -0.51
CA LEU A 417 -9.04 -3.62 -1.86
C LEU A 417 -9.77 -4.41 -2.95
N MET A 418 -10.31 -5.59 -2.63
CA MET A 418 -11.15 -6.34 -3.56
C MET A 418 -12.49 -5.62 -3.81
N ALA A 419 -13.10 -5.05 -2.76
CA ALA A 419 -14.29 -4.20 -2.92
C ALA A 419 -13.98 -2.95 -3.76
N ALA A 420 -12.82 -2.34 -3.53
CA ALA A 420 -12.34 -1.25 -4.37
C ALA A 420 -12.18 -1.70 -5.83
N ALA A 421 -11.63 -2.87 -6.08
CA ALA A 421 -11.50 -3.43 -7.42
C ALA A 421 -12.85 -3.66 -8.12
N ASP A 422 -13.87 -4.14 -7.38
CA ASP A 422 -15.23 -4.30 -7.91
C ASP A 422 -15.81 -2.96 -8.37
N ALA A 423 -15.57 -1.88 -7.63
CA ALA A 423 -15.99 -0.54 -8.04
C ALA A 423 -15.34 -0.10 -9.35
N TYR A 424 -14.05 -0.31 -9.50
CA TYR A 424 -13.35 0.03 -10.75
C TYR A 424 -13.78 -0.85 -11.92
N ARG A 425 -13.98 -2.16 -11.72
CA ARG A 425 -14.50 -3.08 -12.76
C ARG A 425 -15.89 -2.65 -13.21
N PHE A 426 -16.78 -2.32 -12.27
CA PHE A 426 -18.12 -1.82 -12.57
C PHE A 426 -18.11 -0.54 -13.41
N ARG A 427 -17.07 0.29 -13.27
CA ARG A 427 -16.89 1.53 -14.03
C ARG A 427 -16.05 1.36 -15.30
N GLY A 428 -15.93 0.16 -15.84
CA GLY A 428 -15.24 -0.13 -17.10
C GLY A 428 -13.73 -0.41 -16.96
N GLY A 429 -13.26 -0.68 -15.74
CA GLY A 429 -11.90 -1.19 -15.50
C GLY A 429 -10.77 -0.21 -15.77
N LYS A 430 -11.05 1.06 -16.04
CA LYS A 430 -10.01 2.08 -16.21
C LYS A 430 -9.58 2.59 -14.84
N VAL A 431 -8.39 2.19 -14.45
CA VAL A 431 -7.64 2.81 -13.36
C VAL A 431 -6.86 3.95 -14.00
N ALA A 432 -7.14 5.18 -13.57
CA ALA A 432 -6.49 6.38 -14.09
C ALA A 432 -4.97 6.37 -13.81
#